data_51a4358973b020b3fd011a84812c2308
#
_entry.id   51a4358973b020b3fd011a84812c2308
#
_cell.length_a   1.000
_cell.length_b   1.000
_cell.length_c   1.000
_cell.angle_alpha   90.00
_cell.angle_beta   90.00
_cell.angle_gamma   90.00
#
_symmetry.space_group_name_H-M   'P 1'
#
loop_
_entity.id
_entity.type
_entity.pdbx_description
1 polymer ?
#
loop_
_entity_poly.entity_id
_entity_poly.type
_entity_poly.pdbx_seq_one_letter_code
_entity_poly.pdbx_strand_id
1 'polypeptide(L)'
;EMCIRDRIEASHHEVAPAQHEIDFKYDNALRTADNILTFKFIVKYIAKRHGLYASFMPKPITGVDGSGMHLNMSLWKNGKNIFADSKNDLGISEEAFHFMAGVMEHANEMCLITNPLVNSYKRIVPGYEAPVDVSWSPSNRSPLIRVPAARGSGTRLEFRSPDSAANPYLALAVSLAAGLDGIKRKLTPGKGSMKNQYEMAEGEKQEAGINTLPRDMKEALEIFKQSTYMKELLGDHIFNKYVEAKSAEWESYQKFVSQWEVDRYLYKI
;
A
#
# COMPACT_ATOMS: atom_id res chain seq x y z
N GLU A 1 23.29 8.77 13.42
CA GLU A 1 22.28 9.67 13.97
C GLU A 1 21.92 10.85 13.04
N MET A 2 22.88 11.46 12.35
CA MET A 2 22.62 12.65 11.53
C MET A 2 21.76 12.38 10.29
N CYS A 3 21.88 11.23 9.62
CA CYS A 3 21.20 10.97 8.35
C CYS A 3 19.67 10.80 8.44
N ILE A 4 19.11 10.43 9.60
CA ILE A 4 17.67 10.22 9.78
C ILE A 4 17.00 11.45 10.39
N ARG A 5 17.70 12.19 11.26
CA ARG A 5 17.15 13.32 12.02
C ARG A 5 16.65 14.46 11.13
N ASP A 6 17.31 14.71 9.99
CA ASP A 6 16.96 15.80 9.07
C ASP A 6 15.79 15.44 8.13
N ARG A 7 15.31 14.19 8.15
CA ARG A 7 14.35 13.66 7.19
C ARG A 7 13.03 13.23 7.79
N ILE A 8 12.89 13.27 9.12
CA ILE A 8 11.62 13.03 9.79
C ILE A 8 10.81 14.31 9.76
N GLU A 9 9.56 14.22 9.30
CA GLU A 9 8.62 15.33 9.27
C GLU A 9 7.73 15.32 10.51
N ALA A 10 7.17 14.17 10.87
CA ALA A 10 6.33 13.99 12.04
C ALA A 10 6.56 12.61 12.70
N SER A 11 6.17 12.50 13.94
CA SER A 11 6.12 11.27 14.73
C SER A 11 4.96 11.34 15.70
N HIS A 12 4.11 10.35 15.68
CA HIS A 12 2.97 10.25 16.60
C HIS A 12 2.61 8.79 16.88
N HIS A 13 1.82 8.55 17.92
CA HIS A 13 1.22 7.23 18.11
C HIS A 13 -0.02 7.09 17.21
N GLU A 14 -0.25 5.88 16.74
CA GLU A 14 -1.39 5.48 15.91
C GLU A 14 -2.52 4.87 16.75
N VAL A 15 -3.56 4.35 16.06
CA VAL A 15 -4.81 3.87 16.65
C VAL A 15 -4.59 2.63 17.54
N ALA A 16 -3.76 1.69 17.12
CA ALA A 16 -3.54 0.46 17.87
C ALA A 16 -2.62 0.67 19.09
N PRO A 17 -2.76 -0.12 20.17
CA PRO A 17 -1.88 -0.04 21.32
C PRO A 17 -0.39 -0.22 20.95
N ALA A 18 0.47 0.70 21.43
CA ALA A 18 1.90 0.74 21.15
C ALA A 18 2.27 0.84 19.65
N GLN A 19 1.36 1.31 18.82
CA GLN A 19 1.60 1.60 17.41
C GLN A 19 2.08 3.04 17.25
N HIS A 20 3.15 3.21 16.46
CA HIS A 20 3.75 4.52 16.19
C HIS A 20 3.91 4.72 14.69
N GLU A 21 3.64 5.93 14.23
CA GLU A 21 3.89 6.37 12.86
C GLU A 21 5.04 7.38 12.82
N ILE A 22 5.86 7.25 11.79
CA ILE A 22 6.95 8.18 11.49
C ILE A 22 6.81 8.60 10.03
N ASP A 23 6.62 9.90 9.83
CA ASP A 23 6.55 10.52 8.51
C ASP A 23 7.92 11.01 8.08
N PHE A 24 8.28 10.70 6.83
CA PHE A 24 9.52 11.18 6.22
C PHE A 24 9.26 12.41 5.35
N LYS A 25 10.15 13.37 5.39
CA LYS A 25 10.21 14.41 4.36
C LYS A 25 10.39 13.76 3.00
N TYR A 26 9.68 14.26 1.99
CA TYR A 26 9.79 13.73 0.63
C TYR A 26 11.22 13.84 0.08
N ASP A 27 11.59 12.86 -0.73
CA ASP A 27 12.86 12.81 -1.46
C ASP A 27 12.61 12.04 -2.78
N ASN A 28 13.65 11.84 -3.60
CA ASN A 28 13.51 10.96 -4.75
C ASN A 28 13.25 9.50 -4.30
N ALA A 29 12.61 8.74 -5.18
CA ALA A 29 12.10 7.40 -4.86
C ALA A 29 13.20 6.45 -4.33
N LEU A 30 14.38 6.43 -4.97
CA LEU A 30 15.48 5.54 -4.57
C LEU A 30 15.99 5.89 -3.17
N ARG A 31 16.22 7.18 -2.90
CA ARG A 31 16.69 7.64 -1.59
C ARG A 31 15.65 7.41 -0.49
N THR A 32 14.36 7.55 -0.83
CA THR A 32 13.27 7.21 0.10
C THR A 32 13.29 5.73 0.45
N ALA A 33 13.51 4.83 -0.52
CA ALA A 33 13.66 3.41 -0.26
C ALA A 33 14.85 3.10 0.67
N ASP A 34 16.02 3.71 0.44
CA ASP A 34 17.20 3.61 1.32
C ASP A 34 16.87 4.07 2.75
N ASN A 35 16.18 5.20 2.88
CA ASN A 35 15.79 5.77 4.18
C ASN A 35 14.83 4.84 4.92
N ILE A 36 13.85 4.23 4.25
CA ILE A 36 12.91 3.28 4.86
C ILE A 36 13.65 2.05 5.40
N LEU A 37 14.57 1.45 4.64
CA LEU A 37 15.35 0.30 5.13
C LEU A 37 16.25 0.67 6.30
N THR A 38 16.94 1.81 6.22
CA THR A 38 17.77 2.34 7.29
C THR A 38 16.95 2.57 8.55
N PHE A 39 15.76 3.18 8.41
CA PHE A 39 14.83 3.40 9.51
C PHE A 39 14.41 2.08 10.17
N LYS A 40 13.94 1.10 9.39
CA LYS A 40 13.55 -0.22 9.92
C LYS A 40 14.67 -0.88 10.71
N PHE A 41 15.90 -0.81 10.19
CA PHE A 41 17.07 -1.36 10.86
C PHE A 41 17.35 -0.64 12.19
N ILE A 42 17.40 0.69 12.18
CA ILE A 42 17.73 1.50 13.37
C ILE A 42 16.67 1.34 14.45
N VAL A 43 15.38 1.41 14.08
CA VAL A 43 14.29 1.26 15.07
C VAL A 43 14.36 -0.09 15.77
N LYS A 44 14.56 -1.19 15.02
CA LYS A 44 14.72 -2.53 15.61
C LYS A 44 15.97 -2.60 16.53
N TYR A 45 17.08 -2.02 16.10
CA TYR A 45 18.30 -2.00 16.87
C TYR A 45 18.17 -1.21 18.18
N ILE A 46 17.61 -0.01 18.12
CA ILE A 46 17.41 0.84 19.30
C ILE A 46 16.39 0.22 20.25
N ALA A 47 15.24 -0.27 19.75
CA ALA A 47 14.26 -0.97 20.58
C ALA A 47 14.90 -2.13 21.37
N LYS A 48 15.69 -2.96 20.69
CA LYS A 48 16.42 -4.06 21.35
C LYS A 48 17.36 -3.58 22.47
N ARG A 49 18.05 -2.46 22.28
CA ARG A 49 18.93 -1.88 23.32
C ARG A 49 18.17 -1.40 24.57
N HIS A 50 16.89 -1.10 24.42
CA HIS A 50 16.00 -0.71 25.51
C HIS A 50 15.13 -1.85 26.04
N GLY A 51 15.44 -3.11 25.70
CA GLY A 51 14.64 -4.28 26.13
C GLY A 51 13.28 -4.38 25.46
N LEU A 52 13.05 -3.65 24.37
CA LEU A 52 11.81 -3.63 23.60
C LEU A 52 11.98 -4.39 22.28
N TYR A 53 10.87 -4.75 21.67
CA TYR A 53 10.81 -5.37 20.34
C TYR A 53 9.99 -4.51 19.39
N ALA A 54 10.61 -4.01 18.31
CA ALA A 54 9.93 -3.27 17.26
C ALA A 54 9.56 -4.22 16.10
N SER A 55 8.29 -4.24 15.76
CA SER A 55 7.75 -5.05 14.68
C SER A 55 7.24 -4.17 13.52
N PHE A 56 7.50 -4.60 12.30
CA PHE A 56 6.91 -4.07 11.07
C PHE A 56 5.92 -5.07 10.46
N MET A 57 5.33 -5.92 11.27
CA MET A 57 4.29 -6.86 10.86
C MET A 57 3.00 -6.11 10.53
N PRO A 58 2.34 -6.38 9.38
CA PRO A 58 1.17 -5.64 8.94
C PRO A 58 -0.03 -5.73 9.90
N LYS A 59 -0.24 -6.87 10.54
CA LYS A 59 -1.33 -7.09 11.51
C LYS A 59 -0.84 -7.91 12.69
N PRO A 60 -0.14 -7.31 13.66
CA PRO A 60 0.45 -8.04 14.79
C PRO A 60 -0.58 -8.45 15.85
N ILE A 61 -1.67 -7.70 16.00
CA ILE A 61 -2.66 -7.91 17.05
C ILE A 61 -4.04 -8.06 16.41
N THR A 62 -4.78 -9.07 16.85
CA THR A 62 -6.17 -9.30 16.41
C THR A 62 -7.11 -8.27 17.02
N GLY A 63 -8.09 -7.78 16.23
CA GLY A 63 -9.14 -6.89 16.71
C GLY A 63 -8.76 -5.39 16.77
N VAL A 64 -7.53 -5.01 16.39
CA VAL A 64 -7.08 -3.60 16.32
C VAL A 64 -6.53 -3.27 14.94
N ASP A 65 -6.29 -2.00 14.65
CA ASP A 65 -5.75 -1.57 13.35
C ASP A 65 -4.36 -2.15 13.07
N GLY A 66 -4.06 -2.35 11.78
CA GLY A 66 -2.77 -2.83 11.30
C GLY A 66 -1.84 -1.68 10.88
N SER A 67 -0.60 -2.02 10.55
CA SER A 67 0.43 -1.05 10.15
C SER A 67 0.53 -0.95 8.63
N GLY A 68 0.30 0.26 8.09
CA GLY A 68 0.50 0.62 6.70
C GLY A 68 1.91 1.14 6.42
N MET A 69 2.24 1.25 5.15
CA MET A 69 3.35 2.04 4.60
C MET A 69 2.79 2.86 3.45
N HIS A 70 2.08 3.94 3.78
CA HIS A 70 1.42 4.76 2.77
C HIS A 70 2.46 5.47 1.89
N LEU A 71 2.34 5.33 0.57
CA LEU A 71 3.24 5.96 -0.38
C LEU A 71 2.66 7.28 -0.86
N ASN A 72 3.24 8.38 -0.39
CA ASN A 72 2.92 9.73 -0.88
C ASN A 72 3.79 10.01 -2.11
N MET A 73 3.16 10.14 -3.28
CA MET A 73 3.85 10.27 -4.56
C MET A 73 3.49 11.56 -5.29
N SER A 74 4.49 12.18 -5.91
CA SER A 74 4.33 13.27 -6.86
C SER A 74 5.39 13.17 -7.95
N LEU A 75 5.09 13.69 -9.15
CA LEU A 75 6.06 13.77 -10.23
C LEU A 75 6.52 15.22 -10.43
N TRP A 76 7.80 15.37 -10.73
CA TRP A 76 8.42 16.68 -10.93
C TRP A 76 9.13 16.76 -12.28
N LYS A 77 8.94 17.87 -12.97
CA LYS A 77 9.59 18.17 -14.22
C LYS A 77 10.12 19.60 -14.19
N ASN A 78 11.43 19.78 -14.45
CA ASN A 78 12.08 21.09 -14.45
C ASN A 78 11.83 21.89 -13.14
N GLY A 79 11.90 21.23 -11.99
CA GLY A 79 11.71 21.86 -10.69
C GLY A 79 10.24 22.19 -10.34
N LYS A 80 9.28 21.78 -11.15
CA LYS A 80 7.84 22.00 -10.92
C LYS A 80 7.12 20.68 -10.65
N ASN A 81 6.25 20.69 -9.65
CA ASN A 81 5.34 19.57 -9.40
C ASN A 81 4.28 19.52 -10.50
N ILE A 82 4.32 18.49 -11.35
CA ILE A 82 3.38 18.36 -12.48
C ILE A 82 2.02 17.79 -12.07
N PHE A 83 1.85 17.38 -10.81
CA PHE A 83 0.55 16.96 -10.29
C PHE A 83 -0.32 18.16 -9.86
N ALA A 84 0.25 19.36 -9.75
CA ALA A 84 -0.48 20.57 -9.35
C ALA A 84 -1.10 21.27 -10.55
N ASP A 85 -2.38 21.59 -10.46
CA ASP A 85 -3.08 22.50 -11.36
C ASP A 85 -4.08 23.38 -10.59
N SER A 86 -3.75 24.68 -10.48
CA SER A 86 -4.60 25.64 -9.75
C SER A 86 -5.91 25.98 -10.47
N LYS A 87 -6.09 25.56 -11.73
CA LYS A 87 -7.31 25.79 -12.52
C LYS A 87 -8.33 24.68 -12.33
N ASN A 88 -7.90 23.51 -11.85
CA ASN A 88 -8.79 22.41 -11.54
C ASN A 88 -9.40 22.60 -10.15
N ASP A 89 -10.69 22.30 -9.98
CA ASP A 89 -11.42 22.44 -8.71
C ASP A 89 -10.78 21.67 -7.54
N LEU A 90 -10.16 20.52 -7.84
CA LEU A 90 -9.43 19.72 -6.86
C LEU A 90 -7.96 20.14 -6.73
N GLY A 91 -7.48 21.11 -7.53
CA GLY A 91 -6.09 21.58 -7.52
C GLY A 91 -5.08 20.53 -7.99
N ILE A 92 -5.51 19.52 -8.75
CA ILE A 92 -4.66 18.46 -9.32
C ILE A 92 -4.78 18.41 -10.85
N SER A 93 -3.68 18.07 -11.52
CA SER A 93 -3.57 18.06 -12.96
C SER A 93 -4.17 16.80 -13.61
N GLU A 94 -4.35 16.84 -14.94
CA GLU A 94 -4.71 15.66 -15.73
C GLU A 94 -3.65 14.54 -15.59
N GLU A 95 -2.36 14.90 -15.53
CA GLU A 95 -1.29 13.93 -15.29
C GLU A 95 -1.44 13.22 -13.95
N ALA A 96 -1.88 13.92 -12.90
CA ALA A 96 -2.16 13.30 -11.61
C ALA A 96 -3.35 12.34 -11.68
N PHE A 97 -4.41 12.69 -12.40
CA PHE A 97 -5.54 11.79 -12.63
C PHE A 97 -5.15 10.56 -13.44
N HIS A 98 -4.36 10.73 -14.51
CA HIS A 98 -3.85 9.61 -15.30
C HIS A 98 -2.94 8.69 -14.49
N PHE A 99 -2.03 9.27 -13.69
CA PHE A 99 -1.16 8.50 -12.79
C PHE A 99 -1.98 7.70 -11.79
N MET A 100 -2.95 8.33 -11.14
CA MET A 100 -3.85 7.68 -10.19
C MET A 100 -4.62 6.53 -10.84
N ALA A 101 -5.15 6.74 -12.03
CA ALA A 101 -5.87 5.73 -12.80
C ALA A 101 -4.98 4.51 -13.12
N GLY A 102 -3.72 4.74 -13.47
CA GLY A 102 -2.76 3.66 -13.70
C GLY A 102 -2.47 2.84 -12.44
N VAL A 103 -2.28 3.50 -11.29
CA VAL A 103 -2.11 2.81 -10.01
C VAL A 103 -3.35 1.99 -9.65
N MET A 104 -4.55 2.51 -9.91
CA MET A 104 -5.81 1.79 -9.68
C MET A 104 -5.98 0.59 -10.62
N GLU A 105 -5.67 0.74 -11.90
CA GLU A 105 -5.74 -0.31 -12.92
C GLU A 105 -4.89 -1.53 -12.55
N HIS A 106 -3.67 -1.28 -12.08
CA HIS A 106 -2.71 -2.33 -11.73
C HIS A 106 -2.72 -2.72 -10.24
N ALA A 107 -3.66 -2.19 -9.44
CA ALA A 107 -3.67 -2.38 -7.99
C ALA A 107 -3.66 -3.86 -7.57
N ASN A 108 -4.50 -4.68 -8.22
CA ASN A 108 -4.60 -6.10 -7.90
C ASN A 108 -3.35 -6.88 -8.34
N GLU A 109 -2.75 -6.53 -9.47
CA GLU A 109 -1.51 -7.13 -9.96
C GLU A 109 -0.31 -6.78 -9.06
N MET A 110 -0.27 -5.56 -8.52
CA MET A 110 0.78 -5.11 -7.60
C MET A 110 0.61 -5.64 -6.17
N CYS A 111 -0.59 -6.11 -5.81
CA CYS A 111 -0.94 -6.40 -4.42
C CYS A 111 0.03 -7.38 -3.76
N LEU A 112 0.48 -8.42 -4.46
CA LEU A 112 1.46 -9.36 -3.90
C LEU A 112 2.82 -8.72 -3.58
N ILE A 113 3.20 -7.62 -4.25
CA ILE A 113 4.43 -6.85 -3.97
C ILE A 113 4.21 -5.85 -2.83
N THR A 114 3.07 -5.17 -2.84
CA THR A 114 2.75 -4.11 -1.85
C THR A 114 2.25 -4.68 -0.53
N ASN A 115 1.74 -5.91 -0.54
CA ASN A 115 1.19 -6.65 0.59
C ASN A 115 1.74 -8.09 0.59
N PRO A 116 3.05 -8.26 0.90
CA PRO A 116 3.80 -9.46 0.52
C PRO A 116 3.64 -10.67 1.43
N LEU A 117 2.96 -10.55 2.57
CA LEU A 117 2.85 -11.63 3.56
C LEU A 117 1.43 -12.18 3.64
N VAL A 118 1.27 -13.43 4.06
CA VAL A 118 -0.04 -13.97 4.46
C VAL A 118 -0.71 -13.05 5.47
N ASN A 119 0.06 -12.48 6.39
CA ASN A 119 -0.40 -11.54 7.41
C ASN A 119 -0.87 -10.19 6.83
N SER A 120 -0.40 -9.77 5.66
CA SER A 120 -0.81 -8.55 4.98
C SER A 120 -2.32 -8.52 4.73
N TYR A 121 -2.90 -9.64 4.35
CA TYR A 121 -4.33 -9.79 4.04
C TYR A 121 -5.22 -9.81 5.28
N LYS A 122 -4.65 -9.99 6.46
CA LYS A 122 -5.34 -9.80 7.74
C LYS A 122 -5.47 -8.30 8.12
N ARG A 123 -4.70 -7.43 7.46
CA ARG A 123 -4.85 -5.97 7.53
C ARG A 123 -5.91 -5.47 6.55
N ILE A 124 -5.94 -6.01 5.32
CA ILE A 124 -6.86 -5.60 4.24
C ILE A 124 -8.23 -6.29 4.45
N VAL A 125 -8.92 -5.90 5.51
CA VAL A 125 -10.26 -6.41 5.85
C VAL A 125 -11.18 -5.26 6.21
N PRO A 126 -12.50 -5.32 5.92
CA PRO A 126 -13.44 -4.28 6.28
C PRO A 126 -13.46 -3.99 7.79
N GLY A 127 -13.69 -2.72 8.14
CA GLY A 127 -13.83 -2.30 9.55
C GLY A 127 -12.53 -1.82 10.20
N TYR A 128 -11.41 -1.78 9.48
CA TYR A 128 -10.14 -1.22 9.91
C TYR A 128 -9.66 -0.15 8.92
N GLU A 129 -8.73 0.70 9.30
CA GLU A 129 -8.24 1.81 8.45
C GLU A 129 -7.32 1.36 7.28
N ALA A 130 -7.65 0.25 6.62
CA ALA A 130 -6.95 -0.23 5.44
C ALA A 130 -7.91 -0.30 4.24
N PRO A 131 -7.47 0.08 3.03
CA PRO A 131 -8.32 0.01 1.86
C PRO A 131 -8.59 -1.45 1.48
N VAL A 132 -9.84 -1.77 1.17
CA VAL A 132 -10.27 -3.08 0.63
C VAL A 132 -10.75 -2.96 -0.82
N ASP A 133 -11.09 -1.75 -1.25
CA ASP A 133 -11.67 -1.46 -2.55
C ASP A 133 -10.74 -0.60 -3.40
N VAL A 134 -10.73 -0.86 -4.72
CA VAL A 134 -9.95 -0.09 -5.70
C VAL A 134 -10.72 1.18 -6.06
N SER A 135 -10.43 2.25 -5.36
CA SER A 135 -11.15 3.52 -5.50
C SER A 135 -10.28 4.69 -5.06
N TRP A 136 -10.76 5.91 -5.30
CA TRP A 136 -10.08 7.12 -4.86
C TRP A 136 -11.03 8.15 -4.22
N SER A 137 -10.49 9.04 -3.40
CA SER A 137 -11.24 10.15 -2.81
C SER A 137 -10.37 11.37 -2.54
N PRO A 138 -10.91 12.59 -2.66
CA PRO A 138 -10.23 13.81 -2.25
C PRO A 138 -10.28 14.08 -0.73
N SER A 139 -11.07 13.32 0.03
CA SER A 139 -11.32 13.63 1.45
C SER A 139 -11.31 12.42 2.38
N ASN A 140 -11.81 11.25 1.94
CA ASN A 140 -11.92 10.07 2.79
C ASN A 140 -10.60 9.34 3.00
N ARG A 141 -10.53 8.57 4.10
CA ARG A 141 -9.38 7.69 4.43
C ARG A 141 -9.63 6.22 4.11
N SER A 142 -10.83 5.85 3.65
CA SER A 142 -11.16 4.46 3.28
C SER A 142 -10.67 4.02 1.89
N PRO A 143 -10.50 4.90 0.86
CA PRO A 143 -10.13 4.46 -0.48
C PRO A 143 -8.67 4.05 -0.61
N LEU A 144 -8.39 3.34 -1.72
CA LEU A 144 -7.05 2.93 -2.11
C LEU A 144 -6.12 4.12 -2.32
N ILE A 145 -6.63 5.19 -2.96
CA ILE A 145 -5.88 6.41 -3.20
C ILE A 145 -6.62 7.60 -2.59
N ARG A 146 -5.92 8.33 -1.74
CA ARG A 146 -6.36 9.61 -1.21
C ARG A 146 -5.61 10.75 -1.88
N VAL A 147 -6.29 11.87 -2.10
CA VAL A 147 -5.66 13.13 -2.51
C VAL A 147 -5.55 14.04 -1.29
N PRO A 148 -4.38 14.14 -0.63
CA PRO A 148 -4.19 15.00 0.54
C PRO A 148 -4.52 16.47 0.26
N ALA A 149 -4.84 17.24 1.29
CA ALA A 149 -5.30 18.63 1.15
C ALA A 149 -4.23 19.63 0.64
N ALA A 150 -2.95 19.32 0.81
CA ALA A 150 -1.85 20.18 0.34
C ALA A 150 -1.89 20.37 -1.18
N ARG A 151 -1.62 21.60 -1.64
CA ARG A 151 -1.63 21.97 -3.06
C ARG A 151 -0.33 22.68 -3.45
N GLY A 152 -0.17 22.97 -4.76
CA GLY A 152 1.04 23.57 -5.31
C GLY A 152 2.22 22.62 -5.22
N SER A 153 3.32 23.01 -4.61
CA SER A 153 4.49 22.14 -4.40
C SER A 153 4.18 20.91 -3.55
N GLY A 154 3.18 20.98 -2.68
CA GLY A 154 2.75 19.88 -1.81
C GLY A 154 1.70 18.94 -2.42
N THR A 155 1.25 19.18 -3.66
CA THR A 155 0.27 18.32 -4.34
C THR A 155 0.83 16.91 -4.52
N ARG A 156 0.09 15.89 -4.05
CA ARG A 156 0.51 14.50 -4.09
C ARG A 156 -0.67 13.55 -4.06
N LEU A 157 -0.42 12.30 -4.38
CA LEU A 157 -1.34 11.18 -4.24
C LEU A 157 -0.81 10.26 -3.15
N GLU A 158 -1.67 9.80 -2.28
CA GLU A 158 -1.35 8.84 -1.21
C GLU A 158 -1.92 7.48 -1.59
N PHE A 159 -1.04 6.53 -1.90
CA PHE A 159 -1.38 5.14 -2.14
C PHE A 159 -1.34 4.37 -0.81
N ARG A 160 -2.48 3.88 -0.36
CA ARG A 160 -2.71 3.42 1.03
C ARG A 160 -2.64 1.91 1.22
N SER A 161 -2.63 1.14 0.11
CA SER A 161 -2.56 -0.33 0.21
C SER A 161 -1.24 -0.85 0.77
N PRO A 162 -0.05 -0.34 0.37
CA PRO A 162 1.21 -0.92 0.80
C PRO A 162 1.31 -1.00 2.32
N ASP A 163 1.88 -2.09 2.81
CA ASP A 163 2.12 -2.29 4.23
C ASP A 163 3.60 -2.26 4.61
N SER A 164 3.84 -2.22 5.90
CA SER A 164 5.18 -2.08 6.46
C SER A 164 6.12 -3.27 6.23
N ALA A 165 5.62 -4.43 5.75
CA ALA A 165 6.45 -5.58 5.38
C ALA A 165 6.96 -5.51 3.94
N ALA A 166 6.36 -4.67 3.09
CA ALA A 166 6.76 -4.54 1.70
C ALA A 166 8.23 -4.12 1.56
N ASN A 167 8.88 -4.65 0.52
CA ASN A 167 10.20 -4.18 0.10
C ASN A 167 10.02 -2.79 -0.54
N PRO A 168 10.62 -1.71 0.03
CA PRO A 168 10.35 -0.36 -0.44
C PRO A 168 10.81 -0.10 -1.89
N TYR A 169 11.88 -0.75 -2.34
CA TYR A 169 12.34 -0.60 -3.73
C TYR A 169 11.32 -1.19 -4.72
N LEU A 170 10.83 -2.40 -4.44
CA LEU A 170 9.83 -3.04 -5.28
C LEU A 170 8.49 -2.30 -5.23
N ALA A 171 8.03 -1.92 -4.04
CA ALA A 171 6.76 -1.21 -3.87
C ALA A 171 6.76 0.13 -4.62
N LEU A 172 7.84 0.92 -4.51
CA LEU A 172 7.99 2.19 -5.23
C LEU A 172 8.13 1.97 -6.75
N ALA A 173 8.90 0.95 -7.18
CA ALA A 173 9.10 0.67 -8.60
C ALA A 173 7.77 0.29 -9.29
N VAL A 174 7.00 -0.66 -8.72
CA VAL A 174 5.73 -1.09 -9.32
C VAL A 174 4.69 0.03 -9.30
N SER A 175 4.63 0.82 -8.24
CA SER A 175 3.69 1.95 -8.12
C SER A 175 4.01 3.07 -9.12
N LEU A 176 5.31 3.39 -9.28
CA LEU A 176 5.74 4.38 -10.26
C LEU A 176 5.46 3.91 -11.69
N ALA A 177 5.78 2.66 -12.01
CA ALA A 177 5.55 2.10 -13.33
C ALA A 177 4.04 2.08 -13.68
N ALA A 178 3.19 1.65 -12.74
CA ALA A 178 1.74 1.65 -12.91
C ALA A 178 1.19 3.06 -13.18
N GLY A 179 1.65 4.05 -12.40
CA GLY A 179 1.25 5.44 -12.62
C GLY A 179 1.73 6.00 -13.96
N LEU A 180 2.96 5.67 -14.39
CA LEU A 180 3.49 6.09 -15.70
C LEU A 180 2.74 5.41 -16.87
N ASP A 181 2.32 4.15 -16.72
CA ASP A 181 1.46 3.47 -17.69
C ASP A 181 0.12 4.20 -17.82
N GLY A 182 -0.48 4.61 -16.70
CA GLY A 182 -1.69 5.43 -16.70
C GLY A 182 -1.53 6.75 -17.46
N ILE A 183 -0.42 7.46 -17.26
CA ILE A 183 -0.11 8.69 -18.02
C ILE A 183 0.07 8.38 -19.51
N LYS A 184 0.82 7.35 -19.86
CA LYS A 184 1.09 6.94 -21.25
C LYS A 184 -0.18 6.59 -21.99
N ARG A 185 -1.09 5.86 -21.34
CA ARG A 185 -2.37 5.41 -21.89
C ARG A 185 -3.48 6.45 -21.71
N LYS A 186 -3.25 7.54 -21.00
CA LYS A 186 -4.25 8.58 -20.66
C LYS A 186 -5.49 7.98 -19.96
N LEU A 187 -5.27 7.09 -19.02
CA LEU A 187 -6.34 6.45 -18.26
C LEU A 187 -7.06 7.48 -17.37
N THR A 188 -8.33 7.23 -17.09
CA THR A 188 -9.13 8.08 -16.20
C THR A 188 -9.63 7.25 -15.01
N PRO A 189 -9.56 7.76 -13.78
CA PRO A 189 -9.88 6.98 -12.58
C PRO A 189 -11.38 6.86 -12.28
N GLY A 190 -12.22 7.32 -13.19
CA GLY A 190 -13.66 7.43 -12.93
C GLY A 190 -14.00 8.49 -11.87
N LYS A 191 -15.22 8.44 -11.35
CA LYS A 191 -15.67 9.38 -10.31
C LYS A 191 -15.07 9.01 -8.96
N GLY A 192 -14.54 10.02 -8.25
CA GLY A 192 -14.09 9.85 -6.87
C GLY A 192 -15.25 9.54 -5.92
N SER A 193 -15.02 8.66 -4.96
CA SER A 193 -16.02 8.33 -3.95
C SER A 193 -16.02 9.37 -2.84
N MET A 194 -17.18 10.00 -2.62
CA MET A 194 -17.42 10.88 -1.46
C MET A 194 -18.05 10.12 -0.28
N LYS A 195 -18.57 8.91 -0.52
CA LYS A 195 -19.14 8.04 0.51
C LYS A 195 -18.05 7.23 1.21
N ASN A 196 -18.29 6.89 2.46
CA ASN A 196 -17.50 5.91 3.17
C ASN A 196 -17.74 4.51 2.56
N GLN A 197 -16.71 3.93 1.94
CA GLN A 197 -16.86 2.66 1.22
C GLN A 197 -17.11 1.46 2.10
N TYR A 198 -16.75 1.53 3.38
CA TYR A 198 -17.08 0.48 4.34
C TYR A 198 -18.60 0.35 4.61
N GLU A 199 -19.36 1.41 4.29
CA GLU A 199 -20.81 1.46 4.47
C GLU A 199 -21.60 1.13 3.19
N MET A 200 -20.92 0.97 2.04
CA MET A 200 -21.54 0.62 0.77
C MET A 200 -21.85 -0.88 0.72
N ALA A 201 -23.08 -1.21 0.27
CA ALA A 201 -23.44 -2.60 0.00
C ALA A 201 -22.68 -3.14 -1.24
N GLU A 202 -22.44 -4.46 -1.26
CA GLU A 202 -21.74 -5.11 -2.40
C GLU A 202 -22.41 -4.81 -3.76
N GLY A 203 -23.75 -4.75 -3.80
CA GLY A 203 -24.49 -4.37 -5.02
C GLY A 203 -24.19 -2.95 -5.47
N GLU A 204 -24.10 -1.98 -4.55
CA GLU A 204 -23.75 -0.59 -4.87
C GLU A 204 -22.30 -0.48 -5.39
N LYS A 205 -21.39 -1.28 -4.87
CA LYS A 205 -19.99 -1.33 -5.34
C LYS A 205 -19.91 -1.87 -6.77
N GLN A 206 -20.64 -2.95 -7.06
CA GLN A 206 -20.70 -3.54 -8.40
C GLN A 206 -21.29 -2.57 -9.43
N GLU A 207 -22.41 -1.89 -9.10
CA GLU A 207 -23.02 -0.86 -9.96
C GLU A 207 -22.07 0.33 -10.19
N ALA A 208 -21.25 0.67 -9.20
CA ALA A 208 -20.24 1.72 -9.32
C ALA A 208 -18.95 1.26 -10.03
N GLY A 209 -18.84 -0.03 -10.42
CA GLY A 209 -17.64 -0.60 -11.04
C GLY A 209 -16.43 -0.64 -10.11
N ILE A 210 -16.63 -0.70 -8.80
CA ILE A 210 -15.57 -0.72 -7.81
C ILE A 210 -15.11 -2.17 -7.62
N ASN A 211 -13.86 -2.45 -8.01
CA ASN A 211 -13.20 -3.73 -7.78
C ASN A 211 -12.68 -3.80 -6.34
N THR A 212 -12.56 -5.01 -5.79
CA THR A 212 -11.91 -5.27 -4.50
C THR A 212 -10.45 -5.67 -4.68
N LEU A 213 -9.62 -5.38 -3.68
CA LEU A 213 -8.29 -5.96 -3.57
C LEU A 213 -8.39 -7.47 -3.26
N PRO A 214 -7.34 -8.27 -3.58
CA PRO A 214 -7.30 -9.68 -3.22
C PRO A 214 -7.54 -9.91 -1.72
N ARG A 215 -8.33 -10.93 -1.39
CA ARG A 215 -8.75 -11.23 -0.01
C ARG A 215 -7.71 -12.03 0.77
N ASP A 216 -6.85 -12.74 0.06
CA ASP A 216 -5.77 -13.53 0.64
C ASP A 216 -4.56 -13.60 -0.29
N MET A 217 -3.46 -14.18 0.21
CA MET A 217 -2.24 -14.32 -0.56
C MET A 217 -2.41 -15.25 -1.77
N LYS A 218 -3.30 -16.24 -1.73
CA LYS A 218 -3.54 -17.14 -2.84
C LYS A 218 -4.14 -16.41 -4.03
N GLU A 219 -5.18 -15.63 -3.78
CA GLU A 219 -5.83 -14.82 -4.81
C GLU A 219 -4.83 -13.82 -5.42
N ALA A 220 -4.05 -13.12 -4.60
CA ALA A 220 -3.02 -12.20 -5.06
C ALA A 220 -1.92 -12.90 -5.87
N LEU A 221 -1.51 -14.11 -5.46
CA LEU A 221 -0.52 -14.92 -6.15
C LEU A 221 -1.02 -15.38 -7.54
N GLU A 222 -2.27 -15.80 -7.64
CA GLU A 222 -2.86 -16.21 -8.92
C GLU A 222 -3.00 -15.02 -9.89
N ILE A 223 -3.42 -13.86 -9.40
CA ILE A 223 -3.47 -12.63 -10.21
C ILE A 223 -2.05 -12.24 -10.67
N PHE A 224 -1.09 -12.25 -9.75
CA PHE A 224 0.31 -11.91 -10.07
C PHE A 224 0.91 -12.86 -11.12
N LYS A 225 0.72 -14.18 -10.99
CA LYS A 225 1.18 -15.16 -11.96
C LYS A 225 0.65 -14.94 -13.37
N GLN A 226 -0.57 -14.45 -13.50
CA GLN A 226 -1.23 -14.18 -14.78
C GLN A 226 -0.87 -12.81 -15.36
N SER A 227 -0.27 -11.93 -14.57
CA SER A 227 0.05 -10.57 -15.01
C SER A 227 1.25 -10.55 -15.95
N THR A 228 0.98 -10.31 -17.24
CA THR A 228 2.01 -10.03 -18.25
C THR A 228 2.72 -8.71 -17.93
N TYR A 229 1.98 -7.73 -17.42
CA TYR A 229 2.51 -6.43 -17.05
C TYR A 229 3.58 -6.54 -15.94
N MET A 230 3.30 -7.25 -14.86
CA MET A 230 4.28 -7.45 -13.77
C MET A 230 5.50 -8.25 -14.25
N LYS A 231 5.29 -9.24 -15.12
CA LYS A 231 6.38 -10.04 -15.69
C LYS A 231 7.31 -9.20 -16.57
N GLU A 232 6.76 -8.36 -17.44
CA GLU A 232 7.54 -7.45 -18.28
C GLU A 232 8.30 -6.41 -17.44
N LEU A 233 7.64 -5.84 -16.43
CA LEU A 233 8.22 -4.84 -15.56
C LEU A 233 9.39 -5.35 -14.72
N LEU A 234 9.25 -6.52 -14.10
CA LEU A 234 10.22 -7.10 -13.18
C LEU A 234 11.31 -7.92 -13.90
N GLY A 235 11.02 -8.36 -15.12
CA GLY A 235 11.82 -9.31 -15.87
C GLY A 235 11.69 -10.74 -15.32
N ASP A 236 11.99 -11.71 -16.19
CA ASP A 236 11.77 -13.15 -15.90
C ASP A 236 12.43 -13.62 -14.61
N HIS A 237 13.64 -13.14 -14.31
CA HIS A 237 14.37 -13.61 -13.12
C HIS A 237 13.66 -13.22 -11.83
N ILE A 238 13.39 -11.93 -11.62
CA ILE A 238 12.75 -11.45 -10.39
C ILE A 238 11.34 -11.99 -10.29
N PHE A 239 10.57 -11.94 -11.37
CA PHE A 239 9.21 -12.43 -11.42
C PHE A 239 9.11 -13.91 -11.01
N ASN A 240 9.88 -14.79 -11.64
CA ASN A 240 9.83 -16.22 -11.36
C ASN A 240 10.30 -16.55 -9.94
N LYS A 241 11.38 -15.91 -9.47
CA LYS A 241 11.87 -16.12 -8.11
C LYS A 241 10.89 -15.61 -7.04
N TYR A 242 10.18 -14.53 -7.34
CA TYR A 242 9.15 -14.02 -6.44
C TYR A 242 7.95 -14.96 -6.38
N VAL A 243 7.48 -15.46 -7.53
CA VAL A 243 6.41 -16.48 -7.61
C VAL A 243 6.79 -17.74 -6.86
N GLU A 244 8.01 -18.25 -7.05
CA GLU A 244 8.53 -19.44 -6.35
C GLU A 244 8.49 -19.24 -4.83
N ALA A 245 9.05 -18.15 -4.34
CA ALA A 245 9.10 -17.85 -2.92
C ALA A 245 7.70 -17.69 -2.29
N LYS A 246 6.78 -16.96 -2.97
CA LYS A 246 5.44 -16.72 -2.47
C LYS A 246 4.53 -17.95 -2.56
N SER A 247 4.74 -18.82 -3.54
CA SER A 247 4.08 -20.12 -3.61
C SER A 247 4.48 -21.02 -2.43
N ALA A 248 5.78 -21.09 -2.12
CA ALA A 248 6.28 -21.87 -0.98
C ALA A 248 5.76 -21.32 0.37
N GLU A 249 5.69 -20.00 0.53
CA GLU A 249 5.13 -19.37 1.73
C GLU A 249 3.65 -19.74 1.91
N TRP A 250 2.86 -19.63 0.82
CA TRP A 250 1.45 -19.99 0.85
C TRP A 250 1.23 -21.48 1.17
N GLU A 251 1.96 -22.38 0.51
CA GLU A 251 1.87 -23.83 0.78
C GLU A 251 2.22 -24.19 2.23
N SER A 252 3.21 -23.51 2.81
CA SER A 252 3.57 -23.68 4.22
C SER A 252 2.44 -23.24 5.14
N TYR A 253 1.85 -22.07 4.85
CA TYR A 253 0.73 -21.54 5.64
C TYR A 253 -0.51 -22.43 5.55
N GLN A 254 -0.84 -22.96 4.37
CA GLN A 254 -2.00 -23.86 4.19
C GLN A 254 -1.94 -25.12 5.03
N LYS A 255 -0.74 -25.60 5.33
CA LYS A 255 -0.51 -26.84 6.12
C LYS A 255 -0.50 -26.56 7.63
N PHE A 256 -0.45 -25.29 8.01
CA PHE A 256 -0.32 -24.90 9.42
C PHE A 256 -1.70 -24.90 10.10
N VAL A 257 -1.82 -25.68 11.17
CA VAL A 257 -3.02 -25.67 12.04
C VAL A 257 -2.85 -24.56 13.08
N SER A 258 -3.68 -23.56 13.00
CA SER A 258 -3.64 -22.42 13.91
C SER A 258 -4.25 -22.72 15.28
N GLN A 259 -3.83 -22.01 16.32
CA GLN A 259 -4.45 -22.13 17.66
C GLN A 259 -5.93 -21.81 17.61
N TRP A 260 -6.37 -20.88 16.77
CA TRP A 260 -7.79 -20.55 16.58
C TRP A 260 -8.62 -21.76 16.10
N GLU A 261 -8.08 -22.57 15.18
CA GLU A 261 -8.73 -23.81 14.71
C GLU A 261 -8.80 -24.85 15.82
N VAL A 262 -7.71 -25.04 16.56
CA VAL A 262 -7.65 -25.96 17.70
C VAL A 262 -8.69 -25.58 18.75
N ASP A 263 -8.71 -24.33 19.18
CA ASP A 263 -9.64 -23.82 20.21
C ASP A 263 -11.11 -23.91 19.77
N ARG A 264 -11.35 -23.79 18.46
CA ARG A 264 -12.69 -23.77 17.91
C ARG A 264 -13.25 -25.16 17.60
N TYR A 265 -12.42 -26.06 17.16
CA TYR A 265 -12.87 -27.32 16.59
C TYR A 265 -12.47 -28.56 17.37
N LEU A 266 -11.31 -28.62 18.03
CA LEU A 266 -10.75 -29.85 18.59
C LEU A 266 -11.71 -30.59 19.55
N TYR A 267 -12.52 -29.87 20.32
CA TYR A 267 -13.46 -30.45 21.30
C TYR A 267 -14.92 -30.30 20.90
N LYS A 268 -15.20 -29.82 19.66
CA LYS A 268 -16.60 -29.56 19.24
C LYS A 268 -17.11 -30.47 18.15
N ILE A 269 -16.21 -31.20 17.52
CA ILE A 269 -16.51 -32.15 16.46
C ILE A 269 -15.96 -33.54 16.79
#